data_b5d7e0c04bb613c9cc8dcc9ec8a4d28e
#
_entry.id   b5d7e0c04bb613c9cc8dcc9ec8a4d28e
#
_cell.length_a   1.000
_cell.length_b   1.000
_cell.length_c   1.000
_cell.angle_alpha   90.00
_cell.angle_beta   90.00
_cell.angle_gamma   90.00
#
_symmetry.space_group_name_H-M   'P 1'
#
loop_
_entity.id
_entity.type
_entity.pdbx_description
1 polymer ?
#
loop_
_entity_poly.entity_id
_entity_poly.type
_entity_poly.pdbx_seq_one_letter_code
_entity_poly.pdbx_strand_id
1 'polypeptide(L)'
;MKDKKLLFDRSCHVLYSRPCKKEIRAKIALHYPATERETVWKKVQRQYAEFLSDWRMDLGGKRNFHNGVGGTYDCIAIMSYYTVCKAVTSFREIEEMEENLILPTFRKLKFVDCNKPFWRKLMYRAFVRAKRGCDKWHDYEMSVAPYETDKPIYYEFTSCPAAEFAKRFGFADIMP
;
A
#
# COMPACT_ATOMS: atom_id res chain seq x y z
N MET A 1 31.17 -12.47 2.75
CA MET A 1 30.01 -11.61 3.08
C MET A 1 28.77 -12.50 2.95
N LYS A 2 28.08 -12.79 4.04
CA LYS A 2 26.84 -13.58 3.98
C LYS A 2 25.81 -12.70 3.27
N ASP A 3 25.35 -13.13 2.10
CA ASP A 3 24.15 -12.59 1.47
C ASP A 3 23.04 -12.58 2.51
N LYS A 4 22.74 -11.41 3.04
CA LYS A 4 21.55 -11.25 3.86
C LYS A 4 20.39 -11.47 2.88
N LYS A 5 19.90 -12.74 2.84
CA LYS A 5 18.63 -13.05 2.23
C LYS A 5 17.68 -11.92 2.59
N LEU A 6 17.22 -11.20 1.58
CA LEU A 6 16.20 -10.18 1.71
C LEU A 6 15.05 -10.82 2.47
N LEU A 7 14.99 -10.52 3.77
CA LEU A 7 13.88 -10.95 4.59
C LEU A 7 12.68 -10.22 4.03
N PHE A 8 11.87 -10.93 3.28
CA PHE A 8 10.54 -10.48 2.94
C PHE A 8 9.88 -10.03 4.22
N ASP A 9 9.42 -8.81 4.21
CA ASP A 9 8.50 -8.34 5.22
C ASP A 9 7.26 -9.24 5.17
N ARG A 10 6.75 -9.65 6.35
CA ARG A 10 5.55 -10.48 6.43
C ARG A 10 4.34 -9.86 5.73
N SER A 11 4.34 -8.54 5.61
CA SER A 11 3.32 -7.77 4.90
C SER A 11 3.24 -8.06 3.40
N CYS A 12 4.31 -8.56 2.76
CA CYS A 12 4.24 -8.97 1.35
C CYS A 12 3.29 -10.16 1.10
N HIS A 13 2.82 -10.82 2.15
CA HIS A 13 1.82 -11.88 2.05
C HIS A 13 0.37 -11.38 2.22
N VAL A 14 0.14 -10.07 2.12
CA VAL A 14 -1.17 -9.45 2.37
C VAL A 14 -2.28 -10.03 1.51
N LEU A 15 -2.01 -10.37 0.25
CA LEU A 15 -2.98 -11.02 -0.64
C LEU A 15 -3.61 -12.28 -0.01
N TYR A 16 -2.83 -13.00 0.80
CA TYR A 16 -3.26 -14.24 1.46
C TYR A 16 -3.83 -14.00 2.85
N SER A 17 -3.82 -12.75 3.34
CA SER A 17 -4.47 -12.40 4.59
C SER A 17 -5.98 -12.61 4.48
N ARG A 18 -6.62 -12.93 5.62
CA ARG A 18 -8.07 -13.17 5.64
C ARG A 18 -8.89 -12.01 5.07
N PRO A 19 -8.64 -10.73 5.43
CA PRO A 19 -9.42 -9.61 4.89
C PRO A 19 -9.21 -9.44 3.39
N CYS A 20 -7.98 -9.36 2.91
CA CYS A 20 -7.67 -9.11 1.51
C CYS A 20 -8.18 -10.26 0.60
N LYS A 21 -7.89 -11.52 0.98
CA LYS A 21 -8.38 -12.69 0.26
C LYS A 21 -9.91 -12.72 0.19
N LYS A 22 -10.60 -12.38 1.30
CA LYS A 22 -12.07 -12.36 1.34
C LYS A 22 -12.61 -11.30 0.39
N GLU A 23 -12.05 -10.09 0.42
CA GLU A 23 -12.48 -8.97 -0.41
C GLU A 23 -12.30 -9.28 -1.90
N ILE A 24 -11.11 -9.66 -2.32
CA ILE A 24 -10.84 -9.97 -3.73
C ILE A 24 -11.70 -11.14 -4.22
N ARG A 25 -11.85 -12.20 -3.43
CA ARG A 25 -12.70 -13.32 -3.83
C ARG A 25 -14.18 -12.96 -3.88
N ALA A 26 -14.66 -12.03 -3.07
CA ALA A 26 -16.01 -11.51 -3.16
C ALA A 26 -16.22 -10.75 -4.47
N LYS A 27 -15.27 -9.90 -4.86
CA LYS A 27 -15.34 -9.19 -6.16
C LYS A 27 -15.26 -10.16 -7.35
N ILE A 28 -14.40 -11.18 -7.30
CA ILE A 28 -14.38 -12.24 -8.32
C ILE A 28 -15.73 -12.95 -8.40
N ALA A 29 -16.35 -13.25 -7.25
CA ALA A 29 -17.64 -13.94 -7.23
C ALA A 29 -18.79 -13.09 -7.79
N LEU A 30 -18.66 -11.78 -7.78
CA LEU A 30 -19.63 -10.85 -8.35
C LEU A 30 -19.67 -10.92 -9.87
N HIS A 31 -18.51 -11.11 -10.51
CA HIS A 31 -18.35 -11.01 -11.96
C HIS A 31 -18.20 -12.36 -12.69
N TYR A 32 -17.83 -13.42 -11.97
CA TYR A 32 -17.51 -14.70 -12.59
C TYR A 32 -18.36 -15.85 -12.05
N PRO A 33 -18.81 -16.78 -12.93
CA PRO A 33 -19.51 -17.98 -12.52
C PRO A 33 -18.66 -18.87 -11.64
N ALA A 34 -19.28 -19.70 -10.81
CA ALA A 34 -18.59 -20.53 -9.82
C ALA A 34 -17.46 -21.39 -10.41
N THR A 35 -17.65 -21.87 -11.63
CA THR A 35 -16.69 -22.71 -12.37
C THR A 35 -15.37 -21.98 -12.73
N GLU A 36 -15.41 -20.66 -12.86
CA GLU A 36 -14.25 -19.86 -13.27
C GLU A 36 -13.51 -19.18 -12.12
N ARG A 37 -14.17 -19.00 -10.97
CA ARG A 37 -13.65 -18.22 -9.85
C ARG A 37 -12.27 -18.64 -9.38
N GLU A 38 -12.01 -19.92 -9.30
CA GLU A 38 -10.71 -20.43 -8.85
C GLU A 38 -9.62 -20.18 -9.91
N THR A 39 -9.96 -20.27 -11.17
CA THR A 39 -9.02 -19.95 -12.27
C THR A 39 -8.66 -18.47 -12.27
N VAL A 40 -9.65 -17.58 -12.10
CA VAL A 40 -9.41 -16.13 -11.98
C VAL A 40 -8.57 -15.82 -10.75
N TRP A 41 -8.89 -16.43 -9.60
CA TRP A 41 -8.08 -16.26 -8.39
C TRP A 41 -6.61 -16.66 -8.58
N LYS A 42 -6.35 -17.77 -9.25
CA LYS A 42 -4.97 -18.18 -9.58
C LYS A 42 -4.26 -17.20 -10.50
N LYS A 43 -4.98 -16.56 -11.45
CA LYS A 43 -4.42 -15.48 -12.29
C LYS A 43 -4.04 -14.26 -11.44
N VAL A 44 -4.89 -13.85 -10.49
CA VAL A 44 -4.61 -12.75 -9.56
C VAL A 44 -3.38 -13.07 -8.70
N GLN A 45 -3.26 -14.29 -8.20
CA GLN A 45 -2.08 -14.72 -7.42
C GLN A 45 -0.79 -14.65 -8.24
N ARG A 46 -0.83 -15.07 -9.51
CA ARG A 46 0.31 -14.98 -10.42
C ARG A 46 0.70 -13.52 -10.66
N GLN A 47 -0.27 -12.69 -10.98
CA GLN A 47 -0.04 -11.26 -11.22
C GLN A 47 0.53 -10.56 -9.97
N TYR A 48 0.06 -10.93 -8.79
CA TYR A 48 0.60 -10.44 -7.53
C TYR A 48 2.07 -10.83 -7.33
N ALA A 49 2.42 -12.06 -7.65
CA ALA A 49 3.81 -12.51 -7.55
C ALA A 49 4.74 -11.78 -8.55
N GLU A 50 4.25 -11.51 -9.76
CA GLU A 50 4.96 -10.72 -10.78
C GLU A 50 5.18 -9.29 -10.29
N PHE A 51 4.14 -8.60 -9.84
CA PHE A 51 4.27 -7.25 -9.30
C PHE A 51 5.17 -7.17 -8.06
N LEU A 52 5.15 -8.17 -7.20
CA LEU A 52 6.08 -8.23 -6.07
C LEU A 52 7.54 -8.39 -6.52
N SER A 53 7.77 -9.14 -7.60
CA SER A 53 9.11 -9.28 -8.18
C SER A 53 9.60 -7.95 -8.75
N ASP A 54 8.74 -7.28 -9.53
CA ASP A 54 9.06 -5.98 -10.12
C ASP A 54 9.27 -4.90 -9.05
N TRP A 55 8.41 -4.87 -8.04
CA TRP A 55 8.57 -3.96 -6.90
C TRP A 55 9.91 -4.14 -6.19
N ARG A 56 10.36 -5.37 -6.03
CA ARG A 56 11.69 -5.66 -5.47
C ARG A 56 12.83 -5.15 -6.35
N MET A 57 12.71 -5.31 -7.65
CA MET A 57 13.73 -4.85 -8.60
C MET A 57 13.83 -3.34 -8.58
N ASP A 58 12.71 -2.62 -8.56
CA ASP A 58 12.68 -1.15 -8.48
C ASP A 58 13.36 -0.62 -7.23
N LEU A 59 13.21 -1.31 -6.11
CA LEU A 59 13.88 -0.97 -4.86
C LEU A 59 15.34 -1.46 -4.80
N GLY A 60 15.88 -1.95 -5.92
CA GLY A 60 17.24 -2.48 -5.99
C GLY A 60 17.47 -3.68 -5.07
N GLY A 61 16.43 -4.45 -4.80
CA GLY A 61 16.47 -5.60 -3.89
C GLY A 61 16.75 -5.24 -2.43
N LYS A 62 16.75 -3.97 -2.06
CA LYS A 62 17.00 -3.51 -0.69
C LYS A 62 15.71 -3.58 0.14
N ARG A 63 15.88 -3.90 1.43
CA ARG A 63 14.81 -3.69 2.40
C ARG A 63 14.65 -2.19 2.60
N ASN A 64 13.46 -1.66 2.34
CA ASN A 64 13.16 -0.27 2.63
C ASN A 64 12.27 -0.12 3.86
N PHE A 65 12.20 1.11 4.38
CA PHE A 65 11.42 1.44 5.57
C PHE A 65 9.91 1.30 5.31
N HIS A 66 9.47 1.56 4.09
CA HIS A 66 8.07 1.59 3.71
C HIS A 66 7.52 0.26 3.16
N ASN A 67 8.34 -0.77 3.04
CA ASN A 67 7.85 -2.11 2.74
C ASN A 67 6.86 -2.53 3.82
N GLY A 68 5.57 -2.44 3.53
CA GLY A 68 4.50 -2.81 4.43
C GLY A 68 3.95 -1.71 5.34
N VAL A 69 4.42 -0.48 5.21
CA VAL A 69 3.80 0.68 5.85
C VAL A 69 2.90 1.37 4.84
N GLY A 70 1.71 1.80 5.28
CA GLY A 70 0.81 2.61 4.47
C GLY A 70 0.04 1.86 3.38
N GLY A 71 -0.06 0.53 3.47
CA GLY A 71 -0.93 -0.21 2.56
C GLY A 71 -0.32 -0.51 1.18
N THR A 72 1.00 -0.31 0.97
CA THR A 72 1.64 -0.55 -0.33
C THR A 72 1.33 -1.95 -0.89
N TYR A 73 1.38 -2.98 -0.06
CA TYR A 73 1.08 -4.34 -0.51
C TYR A 73 -0.42 -4.59 -0.71
N ASP A 74 -1.28 -3.86 0.00
CA ASP A 74 -2.73 -3.86 -0.26
C ASP A 74 -2.99 -3.24 -1.63
N CYS A 75 -2.35 -2.12 -1.95
CA CYS A 75 -2.40 -1.50 -3.28
C CYS A 75 -1.92 -2.46 -4.37
N ILE A 76 -0.79 -3.14 -4.20
CA ILE A 76 -0.28 -4.13 -5.16
C ILE A 76 -1.29 -5.28 -5.34
N ALA A 77 -1.98 -5.71 -4.28
CA ALA A 77 -3.02 -6.73 -4.38
C ALA A 77 -4.25 -6.24 -5.17
N ILE A 78 -4.68 -5.00 -4.96
CA ILE A 78 -5.76 -4.37 -5.72
C ILE A 78 -5.37 -4.21 -7.19
N MET A 79 -4.16 -3.72 -7.46
CA MET A 79 -3.61 -3.62 -8.82
C MET A 79 -3.61 -4.98 -9.53
N SER A 80 -3.24 -6.04 -8.80
CA SER A 80 -3.21 -7.40 -9.36
C SER A 80 -4.61 -7.91 -9.71
N TYR A 81 -5.59 -7.63 -8.86
CA TYR A 81 -6.99 -7.93 -9.16
C TYR A 81 -7.47 -7.14 -10.39
N TYR A 82 -7.24 -5.83 -10.40
CA TYR A 82 -7.66 -4.98 -11.50
C TYR A 82 -7.03 -5.40 -12.83
N THR A 83 -5.73 -5.69 -12.86
CA THR A 83 -5.05 -6.15 -14.09
C THR A 83 -5.74 -7.37 -14.70
N VAL A 84 -6.16 -8.31 -13.86
CA VAL A 84 -6.81 -9.56 -14.31
C VAL A 84 -8.27 -9.35 -14.67
N CYS A 85 -8.97 -8.45 -13.97
CA CYS A 85 -10.42 -8.31 -14.02
C CYS A 85 -10.89 -6.98 -14.64
N LYS A 86 -9.99 -6.15 -15.18
CA LYS A 86 -10.29 -4.79 -15.67
C LYS A 86 -11.46 -4.70 -16.67
N ALA A 87 -11.70 -5.76 -17.44
CA ALA A 87 -12.79 -5.79 -18.41
C ALA A 87 -14.19 -5.77 -17.77
N VAL A 88 -14.29 -6.14 -16.49
CA VAL A 88 -15.54 -6.26 -15.75
C VAL A 88 -15.58 -5.44 -14.47
N THR A 89 -14.45 -4.84 -14.06
CA THR A 89 -14.31 -4.09 -12.81
C THR A 89 -14.51 -2.59 -13.07
N SER A 90 -15.37 -1.95 -12.30
CA SER A 90 -15.55 -0.51 -12.33
C SER A 90 -14.55 0.21 -11.39
N PHE A 91 -14.34 1.49 -11.65
CA PHE A 91 -13.53 2.37 -10.78
C PHE A 91 -14.06 2.38 -9.34
N ARG A 92 -15.37 2.49 -9.19
CA ARG A 92 -16.04 2.48 -7.89
C ARG A 92 -15.76 1.22 -7.08
N GLU A 93 -15.62 0.08 -7.74
CA GLU A 93 -15.28 -1.16 -7.03
C GLU A 93 -13.85 -1.15 -6.50
N ILE A 94 -12.93 -0.49 -7.19
CA ILE A 94 -11.56 -0.29 -6.71
C ILE A 94 -11.55 0.62 -5.49
N GLU A 95 -12.27 1.75 -5.52
CA GLU A 95 -12.44 2.64 -4.37
C GLU A 95 -13.01 1.88 -3.15
N GLU A 96 -14.06 1.08 -3.35
CA GLU A 96 -14.63 0.24 -2.30
C GLU A 96 -13.62 -0.77 -1.73
N MET A 97 -12.76 -1.36 -2.57
CA MET A 97 -11.72 -2.27 -2.12
C MET A 97 -10.66 -1.55 -1.29
N GLU A 98 -10.24 -0.35 -1.72
CA GLU A 98 -9.31 0.49 -0.95
C GLU A 98 -9.90 0.87 0.40
N GLU A 99 -11.15 1.33 0.43
CA GLU A 99 -11.86 1.61 1.67
C GLU A 99 -11.93 0.40 2.60
N ASN A 100 -12.21 -0.78 2.07
CA ASN A 100 -12.36 -1.99 2.86
C ASN A 100 -11.03 -2.55 3.38
N LEU A 101 -9.93 -2.37 2.65
CA LEU A 101 -8.63 -2.93 2.98
C LEU A 101 -7.73 -1.94 3.73
N ILE A 102 -7.71 -0.68 3.31
CA ILE A 102 -6.76 0.32 3.82
C ILE A 102 -7.35 1.06 5.02
N LEU A 103 -8.59 1.56 4.94
CA LEU A 103 -9.21 2.34 6.00
C LEU A 103 -9.35 1.64 7.36
N PRO A 104 -9.56 0.31 7.48
CA PRO A 104 -9.61 -0.31 8.80
C PRO A 104 -8.37 -0.07 9.65
N THR A 105 -7.21 0.11 9.02
CA THR A 105 -5.97 0.46 9.72
C THR A 105 -6.06 1.86 10.32
N PHE A 106 -6.61 2.82 9.57
CA PHE A 106 -6.79 4.19 10.05
C PHE A 106 -7.93 4.30 11.07
N ARG A 107 -9.01 3.51 10.93
CA ARG A 107 -10.11 3.47 11.91
C ARG A 107 -9.65 3.08 13.33
N LYS A 108 -8.56 2.34 13.45
CA LYS A 108 -7.94 2.04 14.76
C LYS A 108 -7.35 3.27 15.42
N LEU A 109 -7.10 4.33 14.67
CA LEU A 109 -6.56 5.60 15.17
C LEU A 109 -7.65 6.63 15.51
N LYS A 110 -8.93 6.25 15.49
CA LYS A 110 -10.06 7.16 15.77
C LYS A 110 -10.02 7.85 17.14
N PHE A 111 -9.21 7.33 18.07
CA PHE A 111 -8.98 7.95 19.38
C PHE A 111 -7.93 9.06 19.32
N VAL A 112 -7.20 9.20 18.19
CA VAL A 112 -6.20 10.23 17.98
C VAL A 112 -6.91 11.52 17.57
N ASP A 113 -7.00 12.46 18.49
CA ASP A 113 -7.57 13.78 18.23
C ASP A 113 -6.45 14.78 17.97
N CYS A 114 -6.12 14.97 16.68
CA CYS A 114 -5.07 15.90 16.27
C CYS A 114 -5.38 17.39 16.56
N ASN A 115 -6.59 17.72 17.01
CA ASN A 115 -6.87 19.07 17.53
C ASN A 115 -6.26 19.29 18.91
N LYS A 116 -5.96 18.22 19.66
CA LYS A 116 -5.29 18.31 20.95
C LYS A 116 -3.78 18.39 20.79
N PRO A 117 -3.11 19.36 21.45
CA PRO A 117 -1.66 19.58 21.32
C PRO A 117 -0.82 18.32 21.59
N PHE A 118 -1.23 17.49 22.56
CA PHE A 118 -0.56 16.25 22.88
C PHE A 118 -0.51 15.27 21.68
N TRP A 119 -1.68 15.02 21.06
CA TRP A 119 -1.78 14.11 19.91
C TRP A 119 -1.07 14.68 18.69
N ARG A 120 -1.19 15.99 18.47
CA ARG A 120 -0.49 16.68 17.39
C ARG A 120 1.02 16.52 17.52
N LYS A 121 1.57 16.76 18.72
CA LYS A 121 3.01 16.57 18.98
C LYS A 121 3.45 15.12 18.79
N LEU A 122 2.61 14.14 19.19
CA LEU A 122 2.87 12.72 18.99
C LEU A 122 2.90 12.36 17.50
N MET A 123 1.93 12.82 16.73
CA MET A 123 1.88 12.61 15.28
C MET A 123 3.05 13.26 14.57
N TYR A 124 3.41 14.50 14.93
CA TYR A 124 4.60 15.15 14.41
C TYR A 124 5.87 14.31 14.61
N ARG A 125 6.06 13.76 15.81
CA ARG A 125 7.20 12.87 16.09
C ARG A 125 7.17 11.61 15.23
N ALA A 126 5.98 11.08 14.95
CA ALA A 126 5.83 9.93 14.04
C ALA A 126 6.25 10.29 12.61
N PHE A 127 5.86 11.45 12.08
CA PHE A 127 6.28 11.92 10.76
C PHE A 127 7.80 12.19 10.70
N VAL A 128 8.39 12.83 11.72
CA VAL A 128 9.85 13.03 11.80
C VAL A 128 10.58 11.70 11.82
N ARG A 129 10.04 10.69 12.53
CA ARG A 129 10.61 9.34 12.54
C ARG A 129 10.48 8.66 11.17
N ALA A 130 9.35 8.83 10.49
CA ALA A 130 9.15 8.34 9.14
C ALA A 130 10.17 8.96 8.18
N LYS A 131 10.32 10.30 8.21
CA LYS A 131 11.33 11.01 7.41
C LYS A 131 12.74 10.44 7.62
N ARG A 132 13.16 10.24 8.87
CA ARG A 132 14.47 9.63 9.15
C ARG A 132 14.60 8.23 8.57
N GLY A 133 13.51 7.48 8.50
CA GLY A 133 13.46 6.20 7.82
C GLY A 133 13.68 6.34 6.32
N CYS A 134 12.98 7.27 5.68
CA CYS A 134 13.14 7.60 4.25
C CYS A 134 14.59 8.01 3.94
N ASP A 135 15.13 8.95 4.72
CA ASP A 135 16.51 9.42 4.56
C ASP A 135 17.54 8.27 4.70
N LYS A 136 17.29 7.35 5.63
CA LYS A 136 18.19 6.20 5.88
C LYS A 136 18.18 5.18 4.74
N TRP A 137 17.01 4.93 4.16
CA TRP A 137 16.82 3.87 3.17
C TRP A 137 16.84 4.39 1.72
N HIS A 138 16.77 5.73 1.55
CA HIS A 138 16.77 6.40 0.25
C HIS A 138 15.72 5.84 -0.72
N ASP A 139 14.53 5.56 -0.20
CA ASP A 139 13.42 4.99 -0.97
C ASP A 139 12.32 6.01 -1.26
N TYR A 140 11.97 6.82 -0.28
CA TYR A 140 11.05 7.93 -0.43
C TYR A 140 11.76 9.24 -0.11
N GLU A 141 11.44 10.28 -0.82
CA GLU A 141 11.82 11.63 -0.43
C GLU A 141 10.66 12.28 0.31
N MET A 142 10.90 12.65 1.56
CA MET A 142 9.90 13.22 2.43
C MET A 142 10.42 14.46 3.14
N SER A 143 9.67 15.53 3.09
CA SER A 143 9.88 16.71 3.93
C SER A 143 8.83 16.78 5.04
N VAL A 144 9.21 17.32 6.19
CA VAL A 144 8.33 17.61 7.32
C VAL A 144 8.64 19.01 7.79
N ALA A 145 7.66 19.90 7.73
CA ALA A 145 7.81 21.27 8.20
C ALA A 145 8.07 21.33 9.71
N PRO A 146 8.75 22.36 10.23
CA PRO A 146 8.93 22.56 11.66
C PRO A 146 7.60 22.51 12.43
N TYR A 147 7.63 21.99 13.66
CA TYR A 147 6.45 21.93 14.50
C TYR A 147 6.07 23.32 15.01
N GLU A 148 4.83 23.69 14.75
CA GLU A 148 4.20 24.90 15.32
C GLU A 148 2.93 24.48 16.07
N THR A 149 2.77 24.97 17.32
CA THR A 149 1.70 24.52 18.23
C THR A 149 0.30 24.79 17.67
N ASP A 150 0.15 25.90 16.97
CA ASP A 150 -1.14 26.40 16.52
C ASP A 150 -1.41 26.13 15.02
N LYS A 151 -0.48 25.48 14.35
CA LYS A 151 -0.60 25.13 12.93
C LYS A 151 -0.79 23.64 12.69
N PRO A 152 -1.42 23.25 11.58
CA PRO A 152 -1.44 21.87 11.11
C PRO A 152 -0.01 21.34 10.90
N ILE A 153 0.14 20.02 10.99
CA ILE A 153 1.39 19.37 10.60
C ILE A 153 1.43 19.30 9.09
N TYR A 154 2.45 19.87 8.49
CA TYR A 154 2.70 19.76 7.06
C TYR A 154 3.81 18.78 6.79
N TYR A 155 3.55 17.86 5.88
CA TYR A 155 4.55 16.95 5.32
C TYR A 155 4.25 16.77 3.83
N GLU A 156 5.29 16.45 3.08
CA GLU A 156 5.22 16.28 1.65
C GLU A 156 6.11 15.12 1.23
N PHE A 157 5.64 14.31 0.30
CA PHE A 157 6.46 13.36 -0.44
C PHE A 157 6.81 13.99 -1.80
N THR A 158 8.10 14.24 -2.03
CA THR A 158 8.62 14.74 -3.31
C THR A 158 9.00 13.60 -4.25
N SER A 159 9.23 12.40 -3.70
CA SER A 159 9.40 11.17 -4.45
C SER A 159 8.67 10.04 -3.73
N CYS A 160 7.87 9.29 -4.47
CA CYS A 160 7.09 8.17 -3.97
C CYS A 160 7.25 6.95 -4.90
N PRO A 161 8.12 5.99 -4.58
CA PRO A 161 8.32 4.80 -5.40
C PRO A 161 7.03 4.02 -5.68
N ALA A 162 6.08 4.01 -4.75
CA ALA A 162 4.80 3.34 -4.95
C ALA A 162 3.96 4.03 -6.04
N ALA A 163 3.95 5.37 -6.07
CA ALA A 163 3.26 6.13 -7.11
C ALA A 163 3.93 5.92 -8.48
N GLU A 164 5.26 5.93 -8.54
CA GLU A 164 5.99 5.66 -9.79
C GLU A 164 5.78 4.23 -10.28
N PHE A 165 5.72 3.26 -9.37
CA PHE A 165 5.38 1.88 -9.68
C PHE A 165 3.97 1.79 -10.27
N ALA A 166 2.97 2.39 -9.61
CA ALA A 166 1.60 2.42 -10.09
C ALA A 166 1.50 3.07 -11.49
N LYS A 167 2.18 4.20 -11.69
CA LYS A 167 2.23 4.92 -12.96
C LYS A 167 2.78 4.07 -14.11
N ARG A 168 3.89 3.34 -13.86
CA ARG A 168 4.52 2.45 -14.85
C ARG A 168 3.56 1.38 -15.38
N PHE A 169 2.65 0.91 -14.54
CA PHE A 169 1.66 -0.12 -14.92
C PHE A 169 0.29 0.46 -15.30
N GLY A 170 0.18 1.78 -15.48
CA GLY A 170 -1.06 2.44 -15.92
C GLY A 170 -2.13 2.57 -14.85
N PHE A 171 -1.73 2.62 -13.57
CA PHE A 171 -2.63 2.79 -12.43
C PHE A 171 -2.62 4.20 -11.84
N ALA A 172 -2.05 5.18 -12.55
CA ALA A 172 -1.96 6.55 -12.05
C ALA A 172 -3.33 7.16 -11.69
N ASP A 173 -4.37 6.77 -12.43
CA ASP A 173 -5.73 7.27 -12.25
C ASP A 173 -6.53 6.50 -11.19
N ILE A 174 -5.97 5.41 -10.65
CA ILE A 174 -6.63 4.49 -9.71
C ILE A 174 -6.03 4.61 -8.30
N MET A 175 -4.81 5.11 -8.21
CA MET A 175 -4.10 5.28 -6.94
C MET A 175 -4.00 6.77 -6.63
N PRO A 176 -4.59 7.24 -5.53
CA PRO A 176 -4.49 8.64 -5.11
C PRO A 176 -3.07 9.05 -4.74
#